data_ca7a6e942fc548de66b5b674145e8feb
#
_entry.id   ca7a6e942fc548de66b5b674145e8feb
#
_cell.length_a   1.000
_cell.length_b   1.000
_cell.length_c   1.000
_cell.angle_alpha   90.00
_cell.angle_beta   90.00
_cell.angle_gamma   90.00
#
_symmetry.space_group_name_H-M   'P 1'
#
loop_
_entity.id
_entity.type
_entity.pdbx_description
1 polymer ?
#
loop_
_entity_poly.entity_id
_entity_poly.type
_entity_poly.pdbx_seq_one_letter_code
_entity_poly.pdbx_strand_id
1 'polypeptide(L)'
;MEKIIYIYDKNLKLIAQPFITEYEEFKKNPNKFFPNWKVTMYASLEKYNNPVLDKKVGEIREKTREELILIDNKLELLQDGEYVEDGEIIVVEAPKNLIKKVWNKEVHIWEEGATREELIEERKNKILKYSQLKKEKDELIASGFAIQEEIDSIEIQMKQYKNDIDELEIKIKGL
;
A
#
# COMPACT_ATOMS: atom_id res chain seq x y z
N MET A 1 -3.00 -15.49 36.26
CA MET A 1 -1.99 -15.95 35.26
C MET A 1 -0.88 -14.92 35.24
N GLU A 2 0.37 -15.35 35.38
CA GLU A 2 1.51 -14.42 35.34
C GLU A 2 1.66 -13.82 33.94
N LYS A 3 1.97 -12.52 33.89
CA LYS A 3 2.22 -11.76 32.65
C LYS A 3 3.63 -11.19 32.70
N ILE A 4 4.25 -11.05 31.54
CA ILE A 4 5.51 -10.33 31.38
C ILE A 4 5.19 -8.85 31.22
N ILE A 5 5.93 -8.01 31.95
CA ILE A 5 5.93 -6.57 31.69
C ILE A 5 7.30 -6.17 31.14
N TYR A 6 7.29 -5.27 30.15
CA TYR A 6 8.49 -4.77 29.49
C TYR A 6 8.81 -3.39 30.04
N ILE A 7 10.01 -3.23 30.62
CA ILE A 7 10.45 -1.99 31.26
C ILE A 7 11.51 -1.33 30.40
N TYR A 8 11.27 -0.07 30.08
CA TYR A 8 12.14 0.77 29.26
C TYR A 8 12.72 1.91 30.10
N ASP A 9 13.97 2.28 29.84
CA ASP A 9 14.60 3.43 30.45
C ASP A 9 14.12 4.77 29.86
N LYS A 10 14.66 5.88 30.33
CA LYS A 10 14.33 7.24 29.83
C LYS A 10 14.64 7.44 28.35
N ASN A 11 15.51 6.62 27.77
CA ASN A 11 15.89 6.65 26.35
C ASN A 11 15.10 5.61 25.53
N LEU A 12 14.06 5.02 26.11
CA LEU A 12 13.20 3.99 25.52
C LEU A 12 13.94 2.69 25.18
N LYS A 13 15.06 2.41 25.84
CA LYS A 13 15.76 1.14 25.71
C LYS A 13 15.16 0.13 26.67
N LEU A 14 14.82 -1.07 26.17
CA LEU A 14 14.35 -2.19 27.00
C LEU A 14 15.44 -2.62 27.98
N ILE A 15 15.14 -2.60 29.28
CA ILE A 15 16.11 -2.88 30.36
C ILE A 15 15.74 -4.06 31.25
N ALA A 16 14.44 -4.44 31.32
CA ALA A 16 13.97 -5.56 32.12
C ALA A 16 12.64 -6.13 31.62
N GLN A 17 12.38 -7.39 32.00
CA GLN A 17 11.16 -8.12 31.64
C GLN A 17 10.69 -8.97 32.85
N PRO A 18 10.29 -8.34 33.97
CA PRO A 18 9.83 -9.08 35.12
C PRO A 18 8.44 -9.68 34.90
N PHE A 19 8.12 -10.72 35.68
CA PHE A 19 6.78 -11.27 35.78
C PHE A 19 5.95 -10.46 36.78
N ILE A 20 4.70 -10.24 36.44
CA ILE A 20 3.70 -9.60 37.30
C ILE A 20 2.42 -10.44 37.36
N THR A 21 1.65 -10.31 38.40
CA THR A 21 0.31 -10.92 38.52
C THR A 21 -0.76 -10.01 37.90
N GLU A 22 -0.72 -8.73 38.29
CA GLU A 22 -1.69 -7.72 37.84
C GLU A 22 -0.98 -6.43 37.46
N TYR A 23 -1.36 -5.86 36.28
CA TYR A 23 -0.76 -4.62 35.78
C TYR A 23 -1.10 -3.40 36.65
N GLU A 24 -2.31 -3.35 37.20
CA GLU A 24 -2.71 -2.29 38.12
C GLU A 24 -1.96 -2.32 39.43
N GLU A 25 -1.58 -3.50 39.92
CA GLU A 25 -0.73 -3.64 41.11
C GLU A 25 0.69 -3.13 40.82
N PHE A 26 1.23 -3.45 39.62
CA PHE A 26 2.50 -2.90 39.18
C PHE A 26 2.47 -1.37 39.11
N LYS A 27 1.44 -0.77 38.52
CA LYS A 27 1.31 0.70 38.43
C LYS A 27 1.31 1.37 39.80
N LYS A 28 0.65 0.74 40.80
CA LYS A 28 0.60 1.27 42.15
C LYS A 28 1.91 1.14 42.89
N ASN A 29 2.64 0.05 42.69
CA ASN A 29 3.86 -0.25 43.41
C ASN A 29 4.92 -0.95 42.55
N PRO A 30 5.48 -0.24 41.56
CA PRO A 30 6.42 -0.82 40.58
C PRO A 30 7.70 -1.38 41.24
N ASN A 31 8.16 -0.78 42.32
CA ASN A 31 9.35 -1.21 43.02
C ASN A 31 9.21 -2.60 43.67
N LYS A 32 8.00 -3.08 43.91
CA LYS A 32 7.74 -4.45 44.39
C LYS A 32 8.18 -5.48 43.31
N PHE A 33 7.99 -5.17 42.05
CA PHE A 33 8.27 -6.08 40.93
C PHE A 33 9.62 -5.79 40.26
N PHE A 34 10.05 -4.53 40.32
CA PHE A 34 11.34 -4.08 39.81
C PHE A 34 11.97 -3.08 40.79
N PRO A 35 12.85 -3.53 41.73
CA PRO A 35 13.40 -2.68 42.81
C PRO A 35 14.12 -1.41 42.30
N ASN A 36 14.69 -1.45 41.09
CA ASN A 36 15.41 -0.32 40.51
C ASN A 36 14.50 0.62 39.70
N TRP A 37 13.18 0.53 39.86
CA TRP A 37 12.23 1.41 39.18
C TRP A 37 12.46 2.87 39.50
N LYS A 38 12.40 3.71 38.47
CA LYS A 38 12.49 5.18 38.56
C LYS A 38 11.31 5.79 37.84
N VAL A 39 10.84 6.95 38.29
CA VAL A 39 9.73 7.70 37.68
C VAL A 39 9.97 8.11 36.23
N THR A 40 11.22 8.05 35.76
CA THR A 40 11.60 8.32 34.36
C THR A 40 11.57 7.09 33.47
N MET A 41 11.17 5.94 34.00
CA MET A 41 11.03 4.69 33.26
C MET A 41 9.60 4.51 32.78
N TYR A 42 9.47 3.72 31.75
CA TYR A 42 8.18 3.37 31.16
C TYR A 42 7.98 1.87 31.22
N ALA A 43 6.72 1.45 31.23
CA ALA A 43 6.37 0.04 31.26
C ALA A 43 5.21 -0.25 30.31
N SER A 44 5.22 -1.43 29.70
CA SER A 44 4.16 -1.92 28.82
C SER A 44 3.95 -3.42 29.00
N LEU A 45 2.73 -3.88 28.73
CA LEU A 45 2.42 -5.32 28.60
C LEU A 45 2.84 -5.87 27.25
N GLU A 46 3.12 -5.00 26.29
CA GLU A 46 3.60 -5.35 24.96
C GLU A 46 5.08 -5.00 24.81
N LYS A 47 5.81 -5.85 24.10
CA LYS A 47 7.19 -5.58 23.73
C LYS A 47 7.22 -4.74 22.45
N TYR A 48 7.81 -3.55 22.54
CA TYR A 48 8.02 -2.67 21.39
C TYR A 48 9.45 -2.81 20.86
N ASN A 49 9.58 -2.87 19.56
CA ASN A 49 10.88 -2.90 18.86
C ASN A 49 11.40 -1.49 18.59
N ASN A 50 10.49 -0.58 18.29
CA ASN A 50 10.78 0.83 18.02
C ASN A 50 9.88 1.71 18.91
N PRO A 51 10.09 1.71 20.23
CA PRO A 51 9.23 2.44 21.14
C PRO A 51 9.34 3.95 20.95
N VAL A 52 8.23 4.64 21.10
CA VAL A 52 8.12 6.10 21.15
C VAL A 52 7.24 6.52 22.30
N LEU A 53 7.55 7.65 22.92
CA LEU A 53 6.71 8.25 23.94
C LEU A 53 5.57 9.03 23.26
N ASP A 54 4.33 8.60 23.46
CA ASP A 54 3.17 9.40 23.11
C ASP A 54 3.00 10.51 24.14
N LYS A 55 3.37 11.74 23.74
CA LYS A 55 3.34 12.91 24.63
C LYS A 55 1.92 13.32 25.05
N LYS A 56 0.88 12.85 24.35
CA LYS A 56 -0.52 13.22 24.66
C LYS A 56 -1.04 12.40 25.84
N VAL A 57 -0.66 11.12 25.91
CA VAL A 57 -1.11 10.21 26.98
C VAL A 57 -0.03 9.91 28.00
N GLY A 58 1.25 10.23 27.72
CA GLY A 58 2.38 9.96 28.60
C GLY A 58 2.80 8.49 28.66
N GLU A 59 2.34 7.68 27.73
CA GLU A 59 2.65 6.25 27.63
C GLU A 59 3.53 5.97 26.40
N ILE A 60 4.22 4.84 26.45
CA ILE A 60 5.01 4.39 25.29
C ILE A 60 4.15 3.52 24.38
N ARG A 61 4.45 3.59 23.09
CA ARG A 61 3.87 2.75 22.04
C ARG A 61 4.92 2.39 20.99
N GLU A 62 4.58 1.47 20.11
CA GLU A 62 5.37 1.25 18.89
C GLU A 62 5.25 2.46 17.96
N LYS A 63 6.34 2.80 17.26
CA LYS A 63 6.31 3.81 16.19
C LYS A 63 5.43 3.32 15.05
N THR A 64 4.71 4.24 14.43
CA THR A 64 3.99 3.96 13.19
C THR A 64 4.98 3.78 12.02
N ARG A 65 4.50 3.25 10.91
CA ARG A 65 5.30 3.12 9.68
C ARG A 65 5.81 4.50 9.22
N GLU A 66 4.94 5.51 9.25
CA GLU A 66 5.27 6.88 8.89
C GLU A 66 6.36 7.45 9.80
N GLU A 67 6.27 7.22 11.12
CA GLU A 67 7.30 7.65 12.06
C GLU A 67 8.64 6.95 11.80
N LEU A 68 8.64 5.68 11.44
CA LEU A 68 9.85 4.95 11.07
C LEU A 68 10.48 5.51 9.78
N ILE A 69 9.66 5.86 8.79
CA ILE A 69 10.12 6.45 7.52
C ILE A 69 10.63 7.86 7.75
N LEU A 70 9.81 8.74 8.35
CA LEU A 70 10.07 10.17 8.39
C LEU A 70 11.04 10.59 9.51
N ILE A 71 11.06 9.87 10.65
CA ILE A 71 11.91 10.19 11.80
C ILE A 71 13.18 9.36 11.81
N ASP A 72 13.05 8.05 11.57
CA ASP A 72 14.18 7.12 11.63
C ASP A 72 14.84 6.92 10.26
N ASN A 73 14.33 7.58 9.21
CA ASN A 73 14.82 7.52 7.83
C ASN A 73 14.88 6.09 7.26
N LYS A 74 13.90 5.23 7.64
CA LYS A 74 13.78 3.86 7.14
C LYS A 74 13.06 3.84 5.78
N LEU A 75 13.73 4.36 4.75
CA LEU A 75 13.17 4.49 3.40
C LEU A 75 12.87 3.15 2.73
N GLU A 76 13.46 2.05 3.22
CA GLU A 76 13.16 0.69 2.77
C GLU A 76 11.71 0.25 3.08
N LEU A 77 11.01 0.98 3.95
CA LEU A 77 9.61 0.74 4.27
C LEU A 77 8.65 1.43 3.28
N LEU A 78 9.15 2.28 2.38
CA LEU A 78 8.33 2.86 1.31
C LEU A 78 7.86 1.77 0.36
N GLN A 79 6.59 1.86 -0.01
CA GLN A 79 5.97 0.99 -1.00
C GLN A 79 6.19 1.56 -2.41
N ASP A 80 5.93 0.74 -3.43
CA ASP A 80 5.92 1.24 -4.79
C ASP A 80 4.84 2.31 -4.97
N GLY A 81 5.20 3.41 -5.60
CA GLY A 81 4.36 4.60 -5.71
C GLY A 81 4.53 5.59 -4.58
N GLU A 82 5.39 5.32 -3.60
CA GLU A 82 5.64 6.24 -2.49
C GLU A 82 7.06 6.83 -2.56
N TYR A 83 7.16 8.09 -2.15
CA TYR A 83 8.43 8.76 -1.91
C TYR A 83 8.28 9.82 -0.81
N VAL A 84 9.38 10.35 -0.29
CA VAL A 84 9.37 11.40 0.75
C VAL A 84 9.75 12.73 0.11
N GLU A 85 8.91 13.73 0.33
CA GLU A 85 9.17 15.12 -0.08
C GLU A 85 8.68 16.07 1.03
N ASP A 86 9.48 17.07 1.37
CA ASP A 86 9.19 18.08 2.40
C ASP A 86 8.74 17.51 3.78
N GLY A 87 9.24 16.30 4.13
CA GLY A 87 8.91 15.63 5.40
C GLY A 87 7.56 14.91 5.41
N GLU A 88 6.97 14.68 4.27
CA GLU A 88 5.73 13.94 4.09
C GLU A 88 5.92 12.75 3.13
N ILE A 89 5.10 11.71 3.29
CA ILE A 89 5.07 10.59 2.35
C ILE A 89 4.06 10.94 1.26
N ILE A 90 4.56 11.10 0.05
CA ILE A 90 3.74 11.34 -1.15
C ILE A 90 3.39 10.01 -1.80
N VAL A 91 2.14 9.86 -2.20
CA VAL A 91 1.63 8.66 -2.88
C VAL A 91 1.24 9.01 -4.30
N VAL A 92 1.83 8.33 -5.27
CA VAL A 92 1.53 8.46 -6.70
C VAL A 92 0.74 7.24 -7.16
N GLU A 93 -0.51 7.45 -7.55
CA GLU A 93 -1.33 6.36 -8.07
C GLU A 93 -0.83 5.88 -9.43
N ALA A 94 -0.78 4.55 -9.60
CA ALA A 94 -0.38 3.95 -10.85
C ALA A 94 -1.43 4.20 -11.96
N PRO A 95 -1.04 4.71 -13.14
CA PRO A 95 -1.92 4.85 -14.28
C PRO A 95 -2.61 3.54 -14.66
N LYS A 96 -3.89 3.62 -15.05
CA LYS A 96 -4.69 2.43 -15.38
C LYS A 96 -4.30 1.78 -16.70
N ASN A 97 -3.66 2.52 -17.59
CA ASN A 97 -3.27 2.08 -18.94
C ASN A 97 -1.89 1.39 -18.99
N LEU A 98 -1.25 1.14 -17.84
CA LEU A 98 -0.04 0.32 -17.76
C LEU A 98 -0.44 -1.16 -17.65
N ILE A 99 0.14 -2.00 -18.52
CA ILE A 99 -0.05 -3.45 -18.50
C ILE A 99 0.71 -4.06 -17.34
N LYS A 100 1.97 -3.64 -17.16
CA LYS A 100 2.81 -4.07 -16.06
C LYS A 100 3.40 -2.85 -15.37
N LYS A 101 2.90 -2.59 -14.19
CA LYS A 101 3.25 -1.38 -13.42
C LYS A 101 4.60 -1.57 -12.76
N VAL A 102 5.56 -0.74 -13.09
CA VAL A 102 6.88 -0.68 -12.46
C VAL A 102 7.10 0.72 -11.92
N TRP A 103 7.46 0.79 -10.64
CA TRP A 103 7.76 2.05 -9.98
C TRP A 103 9.23 2.44 -10.17
N ASN A 104 9.49 3.55 -10.81
CA ASN A 104 10.83 4.12 -10.93
C ASN A 104 11.11 5.03 -9.72
N LYS A 105 11.93 4.53 -8.78
CA LYS A 105 12.26 5.22 -7.53
C LYS A 105 13.16 6.44 -7.70
N GLU A 106 13.84 6.59 -8.85
CA GLU A 106 14.75 7.70 -9.08
C GLU A 106 14.03 8.95 -9.54
N VAL A 107 12.97 8.77 -10.35
CA VAL A 107 12.20 9.88 -10.92
C VAL A 107 10.77 9.96 -10.38
N HIS A 108 10.41 9.07 -9.47
CA HIS A 108 9.11 9.02 -8.79
C HIS A 108 7.93 8.94 -9.77
N ILE A 109 8.02 8.06 -10.78
CA ILE A 109 6.96 7.82 -11.74
C ILE A 109 6.70 6.34 -11.94
N TRP A 110 5.48 6.02 -12.38
CA TRP A 110 5.14 4.69 -12.85
C TRP A 110 5.48 4.54 -14.33
N GLU A 111 6.15 3.45 -14.67
CA GLU A 111 6.57 3.11 -16.03
C GLU A 111 5.92 1.81 -16.49
N GLU A 112 5.84 1.64 -17.83
CA GLU A 112 5.45 0.38 -18.44
C GLU A 112 6.57 -0.65 -18.31
N GLY A 113 6.34 -1.69 -17.55
CA GLY A 113 7.30 -2.79 -17.36
C GLY A 113 7.01 -4.03 -18.23
N ALA A 114 5.99 -3.96 -19.09
CA ALA A 114 5.66 -5.06 -19.98
C ALA A 114 6.69 -5.17 -21.11
N THR A 115 7.06 -6.41 -21.45
CA THR A 115 7.88 -6.69 -22.61
C THR A 115 7.08 -6.44 -23.91
N ARG A 116 7.80 -6.31 -25.02
CA ARG A 116 7.17 -6.14 -26.34
C ARG A 116 6.22 -7.31 -26.66
N GLU A 117 6.58 -8.52 -26.28
CA GLU A 117 5.78 -9.73 -26.46
C GLU A 117 4.49 -9.69 -25.63
N GLU A 118 4.59 -9.27 -24.36
CA GLU A 118 3.42 -9.08 -23.45
C GLU A 118 2.45 -8.05 -24.03
N LEU A 119 2.96 -6.92 -24.54
CA LEU A 119 2.14 -5.88 -25.20
C LEU A 119 1.46 -6.38 -26.47
N ILE A 120 2.17 -7.17 -27.30
CA ILE A 120 1.60 -7.77 -28.51
C ILE A 120 0.47 -8.73 -28.14
N GLU A 121 0.64 -9.55 -27.12
CA GLU A 121 -0.38 -10.49 -26.67
C GLU A 121 -1.62 -9.76 -26.13
N GLU A 122 -1.42 -8.74 -25.32
CA GLU A 122 -2.54 -7.91 -24.83
C GLU A 122 -3.28 -7.22 -25.98
N ARG A 123 -2.54 -6.69 -26.98
CA ARG A 123 -3.15 -6.10 -28.17
C ARG A 123 -4.01 -7.11 -28.94
N LYS A 124 -3.55 -8.35 -29.11
CA LYS A 124 -4.35 -9.44 -29.72
C LYS A 124 -5.63 -9.72 -28.93
N ASN A 125 -5.54 -9.77 -27.61
CA ASN A 125 -6.71 -9.98 -26.74
C ASN A 125 -7.75 -8.88 -26.93
N LYS A 126 -7.31 -7.61 -26.98
CA LYS A 126 -8.18 -6.46 -27.23
C LYS A 126 -8.83 -6.53 -28.63
N ILE A 127 -8.09 -6.93 -29.66
CA ILE A 127 -8.61 -7.11 -31.02
C ILE A 127 -9.69 -8.19 -31.05
N LEU A 128 -9.48 -9.32 -30.37
CA LEU A 128 -10.48 -10.39 -30.26
C LEU A 128 -11.77 -9.91 -29.60
N LYS A 129 -11.65 -9.16 -28.49
CA LYS A 129 -12.81 -8.57 -27.82
C LYS A 129 -13.57 -7.58 -28.71
N TYR A 130 -12.85 -6.70 -29.38
CA TYR A 130 -13.45 -5.78 -30.35
C TYR A 130 -14.22 -6.53 -31.46
N SER A 131 -13.61 -7.60 -31.99
CA SER A 131 -14.25 -8.42 -33.05
C SER A 131 -15.49 -9.16 -32.56
N GLN A 132 -15.48 -9.64 -31.30
CA GLN A 132 -16.65 -10.25 -30.66
C GLN A 132 -17.80 -9.23 -30.53
N LEU A 133 -17.51 -8.04 -29.98
CA LEU A 133 -18.53 -6.97 -29.87
C LEU A 133 -19.09 -6.54 -31.20
N LYS A 134 -18.25 -6.45 -32.24
CA LYS A 134 -18.69 -6.14 -33.58
C LYS A 134 -19.69 -7.18 -34.11
N LYS A 135 -19.36 -8.46 -33.95
CA LYS A 135 -20.24 -9.58 -34.34
C LYS A 135 -21.55 -9.54 -33.58
N GLU A 136 -21.50 -9.33 -32.28
CA GLU A 136 -22.68 -9.20 -31.39
C GLU A 136 -23.60 -8.06 -31.86
N LYS A 137 -23.02 -6.89 -32.14
CA LYS A 137 -23.79 -5.75 -32.70
C LYS A 137 -24.47 -6.09 -34.02
N ASP A 138 -23.73 -6.71 -34.95
CA ASP A 138 -24.26 -7.06 -36.26
C ASP A 138 -25.38 -8.11 -36.15
N GLU A 139 -25.25 -9.12 -35.28
CA GLU A 139 -26.28 -10.12 -35.01
C GLU A 139 -27.52 -9.51 -34.33
N LEU A 140 -27.33 -8.58 -33.39
CA LEU A 140 -28.41 -7.89 -32.70
C LEU A 140 -29.23 -7.04 -33.70
N ILE A 141 -28.58 -6.27 -34.53
CA ILE A 141 -29.24 -5.48 -35.61
C ILE A 141 -29.99 -6.40 -36.57
N ALA A 142 -29.35 -7.49 -37.02
CA ALA A 142 -29.94 -8.43 -37.95
C ALA A 142 -31.17 -9.15 -37.39
N SER A 143 -31.29 -9.31 -36.07
CA SER A 143 -32.46 -9.91 -35.43
C SER A 143 -33.73 -9.09 -35.61
N GLY A 144 -33.61 -7.78 -35.82
CA GLY A 144 -34.75 -6.86 -35.90
C GLY A 144 -35.40 -6.52 -34.54
N PHE A 145 -34.83 -6.99 -33.41
CA PHE A 145 -35.34 -6.74 -32.07
C PHE A 145 -34.45 -5.81 -31.26
N ALA A 146 -33.32 -5.34 -31.82
CA ALA A 146 -32.40 -4.46 -31.12
C ALA A 146 -33.07 -3.14 -30.72
N ILE A 147 -32.84 -2.71 -29.51
CA ILE A 147 -33.16 -1.34 -29.06
C ILE A 147 -31.90 -0.45 -29.18
N GLN A 148 -32.09 0.84 -29.36
CA GLN A 148 -30.97 1.77 -29.63
C GLN A 148 -29.96 1.80 -28.44
N GLU A 149 -30.46 1.74 -27.20
CA GLU A 149 -29.59 1.74 -26.03
C GLU A 149 -28.62 0.55 -26.00
N GLU A 150 -29.03 -0.63 -26.46
CA GLU A 150 -28.15 -1.82 -26.55
C GLU A 150 -27.03 -1.59 -27.58
N ILE A 151 -27.41 -1.05 -28.76
CA ILE A 151 -26.44 -0.73 -29.81
C ILE A 151 -25.43 0.31 -29.32
N ASP A 152 -25.91 1.40 -28.71
CA ASP A 152 -25.06 2.48 -28.18
C ASP A 152 -24.10 1.97 -27.11
N SER A 153 -24.55 1.07 -26.23
CA SER A 153 -23.70 0.46 -25.21
C SER A 153 -22.56 -0.34 -25.83
N ILE A 154 -22.84 -1.14 -26.86
CA ILE A 154 -21.82 -1.93 -27.56
C ILE A 154 -20.84 -0.99 -28.29
N GLU A 155 -21.34 0.07 -28.95
CA GLU A 155 -20.49 1.03 -29.65
C GLU A 155 -19.53 1.79 -28.72
N ILE A 156 -19.98 2.16 -27.53
CA ILE A 156 -19.13 2.77 -26.52
C ILE A 156 -17.99 1.82 -26.13
N GLN A 157 -18.29 0.54 -25.89
CA GLN A 157 -17.27 -0.46 -25.57
C GLN A 157 -16.30 -0.69 -26.74
N MET A 158 -16.81 -0.78 -27.96
CA MET A 158 -15.98 -0.92 -29.16
C MET A 158 -15.03 0.26 -29.31
N LYS A 159 -15.51 1.49 -29.09
CA LYS A 159 -14.68 2.69 -29.13
C LYS A 159 -13.55 2.64 -28.11
N GLN A 160 -13.84 2.18 -26.89
CA GLN A 160 -12.84 2.01 -25.84
C GLN A 160 -11.76 1.00 -26.27
N TYR A 161 -12.16 -0.20 -26.74
CA TYR A 161 -11.20 -1.20 -27.20
C TYR A 161 -10.36 -0.72 -28.38
N LYS A 162 -10.94 0.07 -29.29
CA LYS A 162 -10.18 0.65 -30.41
C LYS A 162 -9.11 1.60 -29.88
N ASN A 163 -9.43 2.49 -28.95
CA ASN A 163 -8.46 3.39 -28.35
C ASN A 163 -7.34 2.60 -27.65
N ASP A 164 -7.69 1.58 -26.86
CA ASP A 164 -6.72 0.71 -26.18
C ASP A 164 -5.77 0.03 -27.18
N ILE A 165 -6.29 -0.46 -28.32
CA ILE A 165 -5.50 -1.10 -29.38
C ILE A 165 -4.51 -0.11 -30.01
N ASP A 166 -4.96 1.12 -30.28
CA ASP A 166 -4.14 2.18 -30.87
C ASP A 166 -3.03 2.62 -29.91
N GLU A 167 -3.33 2.76 -28.61
CA GLU A 167 -2.34 3.05 -27.56
C GLU A 167 -1.27 1.95 -27.44
N LEU A 168 -1.70 0.67 -27.46
CA LEU A 168 -0.77 -0.46 -27.41
C LEU A 168 0.12 -0.52 -28.66
N GLU A 169 -0.40 -0.15 -29.82
CA GLU A 169 0.41 -0.08 -31.05
C GLU A 169 1.52 0.98 -30.94
N ILE A 170 1.21 2.13 -30.36
CA ILE A 170 2.21 3.18 -30.09
C ILE A 170 3.28 2.68 -29.14
N LYS A 171 2.89 2.05 -28.02
CA LYS A 171 3.82 1.47 -27.07
C LYS A 171 4.75 0.42 -27.70
N ILE A 172 4.18 -0.50 -28.50
CA ILE A 172 4.93 -1.57 -29.18
C ILE A 172 5.98 -1.00 -30.18
N LYS A 173 5.66 0.13 -30.83
CA LYS A 173 6.59 0.80 -31.75
C LYS A 173 7.68 1.59 -31.04
N GLY A 174 7.47 1.98 -29.79
CA GLY A 174 8.42 2.73 -28.97
C GLY A 174 9.46 1.87 -28.25
N LEU A 175 9.26 0.55 -28.21
CA LEU A 175 10.20 -0.46 -27.69
C LEU A 175 11.02 -1.09 -28.83
#